data_3398bcbcb0b71ca2dade0a0824c84073
#
_entry.id   3398bcbcb0b71ca2dade0a0824c84073
#
_cell.length_a   1.000
_cell.length_b   1.000
_cell.length_c   1.000
_cell.angle_alpha   90.00
_cell.angle_beta   90.00
_cell.angle_gamma   90.00
#
_symmetry.space_group_name_H-M   'P 1'
#
loop_
_entity.id
_entity.type
_entity.pdbx_description
1 polymer ?
#
loop_
_entity_poly.entity_id
_entity_poly.type
_entity_poly.pdbx_seq_one_letter_code
_entity_poly.pdbx_strand_id
1 'polypeptide(L)'
;MVGGLAAWALVLGVLAVVSHRTDEPTVREQRDLAAALRVVDGAVGLSLAQAGADVVPVLMPVTVEEGCRITPFRAGATATSVVRFFTPDAAAFLGRLGTGYPPAYQVEVSTDGKALRADAGEFVAVRGKVITPSEVQVTITTGCRPSDGVVSADLLPETEQHAKPGEVLSVLGAASVEEPRVAFARCPSGRPAATASAVGYQVSVDPAVARQHDQGVVVVDSAKVYAYRRGANEAVVVLPTSDRDARVYVTELC
;
A
#
# COMPACT_ATOMS: atom_id res chain seq x y z
N MET A 1 18.12 61.32 -0.31
CA MET A 1 17.68 60.12 0.49
C MET A 1 16.82 59.13 -0.31
N VAL A 2 16.06 59.54 -1.35
CA VAL A 2 15.19 58.63 -2.15
C VAL A 2 16.00 57.56 -2.92
N GLY A 3 17.19 57.90 -3.44
CA GLY A 3 18.02 56.95 -4.21
C GLY A 3 18.56 55.77 -3.41
N GLY A 4 18.79 55.93 -2.10
CA GLY A 4 19.26 54.84 -1.25
C GLY A 4 18.16 53.79 -0.98
N LEU A 5 16.91 54.22 -0.83
CA LEU A 5 15.76 53.31 -0.61
C LEU A 5 15.45 52.48 -1.88
N ALA A 6 15.56 53.07 -3.06
CA ALA A 6 15.35 52.37 -4.32
C ALA A 6 16.45 51.30 -4.57
N ALA A 7 17.71 51.60 -4.27
CA ALA A 7 18.80 50.66 -4.39
C ALA A 7 18.64 49.49 -3.41
N TRP A 8 18.21 49.75 -2.18
CA TRP A 8 17.93 48.70 -1.16
C TRP A 8 16.77 47.80 -1.58
N ALA A 9 15.69 48.37 -2.11
CA ALA A 9 14.55 47.58 -2.60
C ALA A 9 14.93 46.67 -3.77
N LEU A 10 15.80 47.12 -4.66
CA LEU A 10 16.33 46.31 -5.76
C LEU A 10 17.21 45.18 -5.26
N VAL A 11 18.10 45.42 -4.30
CA VAL A 11 18.95 44.40 -3.70
C VAL A 11 18.11 43.34 -2.98
N LEU A 12 17.12 43.72 -2.19
CA LEU A 12 16.21 42.78 -1.52
C LEU A 12 15.38 41.99 -2.53
N GLY A 13 14.91 42.60 -3.62
CA GLY A 13 14.19 41.91 -4.69
C GLY A 13 15.05 40.88 -5.40
N VAL A 14 16.30 41.19 -5.69
CA VAL A 14 17.26 40.25 -6.30
C VAL A 14 17.59 39.13 -5.34
N LEU A 15 17.85 39.41 -4.05
CA LEU A 15 18.10 38.41 -3.04
C LEU A 15 16.90 37.47 -2.84
N ALA A 16 15.66 37.99 -2.82
CA ALA A 16 14.45 37.18 -2.72
C ALA A 16 14.29 36.27 -3.95
N VAL A 17 14.57 36.73 -5.15
CA VAL A 17 14.51 35.91 -6.37
C VAL A 17 15.60 34.85 -6.40
N VAL A 18 16.82 35.18 -5.96
CA VAL A 18 17.92 34.22 -5.87
C VAL A 18 17.64 33.17 -4.79
N SER A 19 17.20 33.58 -3.61
CA SER A 19 16.80 32.67 -2.53
C SER A 19 15.71 31.72 -3.01
N HIS A 20 14.65 32.23 -3.63
CA HIS A 20 13.56 31.40 -4.15
C HIS A 20 13.99 30.41 -5.24
N ARG A 21 15.08 30.68 -5.98
CA ARG A 21 15.63 29.77 -7.00
C ARG A 21 16.64 28.76 -6.47
N THR A 22 17.27 29.05 -5.34
CA THR A 22 18.34 28.23 -4.76
C THR A 22 17.93 27.47 -3.50
N ASP A 23 16.81 27.86 -2.88
CA ASP A 23 16.28 27.12 -1.73
C ASP A 23 15.80 25.73 -2.15
N GLU A 24 16.06 24.74 -1.29
CA GLU A 24 15.51 23.39 -1.48
C GLU A 24 13.98 23.47 -1.54
N PRO A 25 13.34 22.59 -2.38
CA PRO A 25 11.89 22.60 -2.53
C PRO A 25 11.21 22.52 -1.17
N THR A 26 10.43 23.53 -0.83
CA THR A 26 9.61 23.49 0.39
C THR A 26 8.46 22.51 0.22
N VAL A 27 7.76 22.15 1.33
CA VAL A 27 6.57 21.29 1.29
C VAL A 27 5.52 21.75 0.27
N ARG A 28 5.51 23.04 -0.09
CA ARG A 28 4.61 23.63 -1.10
C ARG A 28 5.02 23.36 -2.55
N GLU A 29 6.28 23.02 -2.77
CA GLU A 29 6.89 22.76 -4.08
C GLU A 29 7.12 21.26 -4.32
N GLN A 30 6.44 20.41 -3.57
CA GLN A 30 6.52 18.96 -3.72
C GLN A 30 6.20 18.55 -5.15
N ARG A 31 6.87 17.48 -5.60
CA ARG A 31 6.58 16.86 -6.89
C ARG A 31 5.10 16.54 -7.03
N ASP A 32 4.64 16.47 -8.27
CA ASP A 32 3.26 16.12 -8.59
C ASP A 32 2.86 14.73 -8.07
N LEU A 33 1.57 14.45 -8.11
CA LEU A 33 1.00 13.20 -7.63
C LEU A 33 1.57 11.98 -8.37
N ALA A 34 1.80 12.11 -9.70
CA ALA A 34 2.32 11.00 -10.51
C ALA A 34 3.76 10.62 -10.12
N ALA A 35 4.61 11.61 -9.80
CA ALA A 35 5.95 11.35 -9.27
C ALA A 35 5.91 10.69 -7.89
N ALA A 36 5.03 11.19 -7.00
CA ALA A 36 4.87 10.62 -5.66
C ALA A 36 4.31 9.19 -5.69
N LEU A 37 3.44 8.86 -6.65
CA LEU A 37 2.92 7.49 -6.83
C LEU A 37 4.02 6.47 -7.15
N ARG A 38 5.09 6.87 -7.85
CA ARG A 38 6.25 5.97 -8.07
C ARG A 38 6.99 5.65 -6.77
N VAL A 39 7.06 6.61 -5.85
CA VAL A 39 7.65 6.39 -4.51
C VAL A 39 6.73 5.48 -3.68
N VAL A 40 5.41 5.70 -3.74
CA VAL A 40 4.42 4.81 -3.11
C VAL A 40 4.56 3.39 -3.62
N ASP A 41 4.61 3.19 -4.95
CA ASP A 41 4.77 1.87 -5.57
C ASP A 41 6.05 1.17 -5.09
N GLY A 42 7.17 1.88 -5.06
CA GLY A 42 8.44 1.36 -4.53
C GLY A 42 8.35 0.96 -3.04
N ALA A 43 7.71 1.78 -2.20
CA ALA A 43 7.54 1.49 -0.78
C ALA A 43 6.59 0.30 -0.54
N VAL A 44 5.54 0.16 -1.35
CA VAL A 44 4.65 -1.02 -1.35
C VAL A 44 5.44 -2.27 -1.72
N GLY A 45 6.20 -2.24 -2.82
CA GLY A 45 7.02 -3.37 -3.25
C GLY A 45 8.05 -3.80 -2.21
N LEU A 46 8.72 -2.83 -1.56
CA LEU A 46 9.63 -3.11 -0.43
C LEU A 46 8.89 -3.78 0.73
N SER A 47 7.68 -3.30 1.07
CA SER A 47 6.87 -3.90 2.13
C SER A 47 6.47 -5.35 1.81
N LEU A 48 6.05 -5.62 0.57
CA LEU A 48 5.68 -6.95 0.10
C LEU A 48 6.87 -7.91 0.10
N ALA A 49 8.06 -7.43 -0.27
CA ALA A 49 9.29 -8.22 -0.29
C ALA A 49 9.74 -8.68 1.11
N GLN A 50 9.26 -8.04 2.20
CA GLN A 50 9.53 -8.47 3.58
C GLN A 50 8.61 -9.61 4.04
N ALA A 51 7.60 -9.99 3.26
CA ALA A 51 6.70 -11.09 3.60
C ALA A 51 7.41 -12.44 3.48
N GLY A 52 7.87 -12.98 4.60
CA GLY A 52 8.40 -14.33 4.70
C GLY A 52 7.34 -15.42 4.49
N ALA A 53 7.74 -16.69 4.61
CA ALA A 53 6.82 -17.83 4.47
C ALA A 53 5.71 -17.86 5.53
N ASP A 54 5.94 -17.21 6.68
CA ASP A 54 5.03 -17.06 7.82
C ASP A 54 4.08 -15.85 7.68
N VAL A 55 4.02 -15.21 6.50
CA VAL A 55 3.22 -14.00 6.28
C VAL A 55 2.43 -14.11 4.98
N VAL A 56 1.17 -13.74 5.02
CA VAL A 56 0.28 -13.66 3.86
C VAL A 56 -0.06 -12.19 3.61
N PRO A 57 0.51 -11.53 2.59
CA PRO A 57 0.19 -10.16 2.25
C PRO A 57 -1.05 -10.07 1.36
N VAL A 58 -1.77 -8.96 1.51
CA VAL A 58 -2.87 -8.53 0.64
C VAL A 58 -2.66 -7.07 0.27
N LEU A 59 -2.49 -6.79 -1.01
CA LEU A 59 -2.42 -5.44 -1.54
C LEU A 59 -3.82 -4.95 -1.88
N MET A 60 -4.18 -3.78 -1.36
CA MET A 60 -5.44 -3.13 -1.70
C MET A 60 -5.24 -2.16 -2.87
N PRO A 61 -6.29 -1.93 -3.70
CA PRO A 61 -6.23 -0.91 -4.74
C PRO A 61 -5.83 0.45 -4.18
N VAL A 62 -5.03 1.19 -4.94
CA VAL A 62 -4.68 2.58 -4.59
C VAL A 62 -5.95 3.43 -4.64
N THR A 63 -6.17 4.22 -3.59
CA THR A 63 -7.24 5.21 -3.56
C THR A 63 -6.66 6.60 -3.78
N VAL A 64 -7.35 7.41 -4.59
CA VAL A 64 -7.02 8.83 -4.81
C VAL A 64 -8.18 9.68 -4.34
N GLU A 65 -7.92 10.56 -3.40
CA GLU A 65 -8.87 11.51 -2.85
C GLU A 65 -8.51 12.90 -3.35
N GLU A 66 -9.40 13.50 -4.14
CA GLU A 66 -9.26 14.86 -4.65
C GLU A 66 -9.79 15.90 -3.65
N GLY A 67 -9.39 17.15 -3.84
CA GLY A 67 -9.92 18.29 -3.08
C GLY A 67 -9.20 18.56 -1.76
N CYS A 68 -8.10 17.87 -1.46
CA CYS A 68 -7.23 18.30 -0.36
C CYS A 68 -6.58 19.67 -0.67
N ARG A 69 -6.13 20.38 0.35
CA ARG A 69 -5.55 21.73 0.19
C ARG A 69 -4.04 21.73 0.38
N ILE A 70 -3.32 22.10 -0.66
CA ILE A 70 -1.88 22.38 -0.62
C ILE A 70 -1.66 23.76 -0.01
N THR A 71 -2.45 24.75 -0.46
CA THR A 71 -2.53 26.10 0.09
C THR A 71 -3.99 26.50 0.20
N PRO A 72 -4.33 27.63 0.87
CA PRO A 72 -5.70 28.14 0.90
C PRO A 72 -6.36 28.29 -0.48
N PHE A 73 -5.55 28.48 -1.53
CA PHE A 73 -6.02 28.78 -2.89
C PHE A 73 -5.67 27.67 -3.92
N ARG A 74 -4.95 26.62 -3.49
CA ARG A 74 -4.54 25.55 -4.39
C ARG A 74 -5.02 24.19 -3.84
N ALA A 75 -5.91 23.57 -4.60
CA ALA A 75 -6.33 22.19 -4.35
C ALA A 75 -5.31 21.19 -4.90
N GLY A 76 -5.37 19.98 -4.42
CA GLY A 76 -4.58 18.85 -4.87
C GLY A 76 -5.31 17.54 -4.61
N ALA A 77 -4.59 16.45 -4.73
CA ALA A 77 -5.06 15.11 -4.43
C ALA A 77 -4.08 14.36 -3.52
N THR A 78 -4.60 13.41 -2.76
CA THR A 78 -3.84 12.49 -1.91
C THR A 78 -4.02 11.08 -2.44
N ALA A 79 -2.93 10.36 -2.69
CA ALA A 79 -2.98 8.95 -2.99
C ALA A 79 -2.59 8.13 -1.75
N THR A 80 -3.32 7.04 -1.54
CA THR A 80 -3.10 6.11 -0.42
C THR A 80 -3.11 4.67 -0.94
N SER A 81 -2.08 3.92 -0.60
CA SER A 81 -2.00 2.48 -0.77
C SER A 81 -2.02 1.80 0.59
N VAL A 82 -2.70 0.66 0.67
CA VAL A 82 -2.79 -0.15 1.89
C VAL A 82 -2.34 -1.57 1.58
N VAL A 83 -1.45 -2.09 2.43
CA VAL A 83 -1.06 -3.49 2.44
C VAL A 83 -1.45 -4.08 3.79
N ARG A 84 -2.21 -5.18 3.77
CA ARG A 84 -2.54 -5.96 4.96
C ARG A 84 -1.65 -7.19 4.99
N PHE A 85 -1.13 -7.51 6.15
CA PHE A 85 -0.31 -8.69 6.37
C PHE A 85 -0.94 -9.57 7.44
N PHE A 86 -1.19 -10.81 7.10
CA PHE A 86 -1.69 -11.82 8.04
C PHE A 86 -0.53 -12.72 8.46
N THR A 87 -0.34 -12.90 9.76
CA THR A 87 0.81 -13.58 10.36
C THR A 87 0.42 -14.11 11.75
N PRO A 88 1.06 -15.17 12.27
CA PRO A 88 0.79 -15.65 13.62
C PRO A 88 1.15 -14.64 14.72
N ASP A 89 2.13 -13.75 14.48
CA ASP A 89 2.61 -12.73 15.42
C ASP A 89 2.78 -11.39 14.72
N ALA A 90 1.75 -10.56 14.82
CA ALA A 90 1.70 -9.25 14.17
C ALA A 90 2.75 -8.27 14.72
N ALA A 91 3.06 -8.31 16.02
CA ALA A 91 4.04 -7.41 16.62
C ALA A 91 5.46 -7.77 16.20
N ALA A 92 5.81 -9.06 16.23
CA ALA A 92 7.11 -9.54 15.75
C ALA A 92 7.30 -9.24 14.26
N PHE A 93 6.26 -9.43 13.44
CA PHE A 93 6.34 -9.08 12.01
C PHE A 93 6.53 -7.59 11.80
N LEU A 94 5.80 -6.72 12.52
CA LEU A 94 5.96 -5.27 12.39
C LEU A 94 7.39 -4.82 12.74
N GLY A 95 8.01 -5.44 13.74
CA GLY A 95 9.42 -5.23 14.09
C GLY A 95 10.36 -5.64 12.95
N ARG A 96 10.17 -6.83 12.37
CA ARG A 96 10.96 -7.30 11.21
C ARG A 96 10.78 -6.37 9.99
N LEU A 97 9.55 -5.96 9.72
CA LEU A 97 9.27 -5.00 8.65
C LEU A 97 10.05 -3.70 8.83
N GLY A 98 10.09 -3.18 10.06
CA GLY A 98 10.85 -1.98 10.37
C GLY A 98 12.35 -2.12 10.10
N THR A 99 12.96 -3.26 10.45
CA THR A 99 14.37 -3.53 10.19
C THR A 99 14.67 -3.83 8.72
N GLY A 100 13.67 -4.25 7.95
CA GLY A 100 13.79 -4.55 6.52
C GLY A 100 13.75 -3.33 5.61
N TYR A 101 13.30 -2.17 6.08
CA TYR A 101 13.33 -0.95 5.29
C TYR A 101 14.74 -0.35 5.21
N PRO A 102 15.07 0.36 4.12
CA PRO A 102 16.34 1.06 3.99
C PRO A 102 16.56 2.08 5.13
N PRO A 103 17.80 2.30 5.59
CA PRO A 103 18.10 3.31 6.64
C PRO A 103 17.62 4.72 6.27
N ALA A 104 17.57 5.04 4.97
CA ALA A 104 17.06 6.32 4.47
C ALA A 104 15.57 6.56 4.83
N TYR A 105 14.80 5.51 5.13
CA TYR A 105 13.40 5.63 5.54
C TYR A 105 13.23 6.11 6.99
N GLN A 106 14.30 6.20 7.77
CA GLN A 106 14.29 6.70 9.16
C GLN A 106 13.18 6.05 9.99
N VAL A 107 13.16 4.73 10.02
CA VAL A 107 12.09 3.95 10.64
C VAL A 107 12.08 4.11 12.15
N GLU A 108 10.91 4.40 12.69
CA GLU A 108 10.62 4.42 14.12
C GLU A 108 9.55 3.37 14.45
N VAL A 109 9.85 2.46 15.36
CA VAL A 109 8.89 1.50 15.91
C VAL A 109 8.55 1.93 17.33
N SER A 110 7.25 1.96 17.66
CA SER A 110 6.79 2.28 19.01
C SER A 110 7.32 1.29 20.04
N THR A 111 7.49 1.74 21.28
CA THR A 111 8.03 0.92 22.39
C THR A 111 7.20 -0.32 22.70
N ASP A 112 5.90 -0.29 22.39
CA ASP A 112 4.99 -1.43 22.53
C ASP A 112 4.97 -2.37 21.30
N GLY A 113 5.77 -2.07 20.27
CA GLY A 113 5.85 -2.86 19.03
C GLY A 113 4.60 -2.82 18.16
N LYS A 114 3.62 -1.92 18.43
CA LYS A 114 2.31 -1.94 17.75
C LYS A 114 2.15 -0.90 16.67
N ALA A 115 3.08 0.02 16.54
CA ALA A 115 3.08 1.05 15.50
C ALA A 115 4.47 1.24 14.89
N LEU A 116 4.49 1.56 13.60
CA LEU A 116 5.69 1.89 12.83
C LEU A 116 5.43 3.18 12.05
N ARG A 117 6.43 4.03 11.99
CA ARG A 117 6.47 5.23 11.13
C ARG A 117 7.76 5.23 10.35
N ALA A 118 7.67 5.62 9.08
CA ALA A 118 8.83 5.79 8.22
C ALA A 118 8.52 6.84 7.14
N ASP A 119 9.56 7.40 6.53
CA ASP A 119 9.49 8.29 5.37
C ASP A 119 10.14 7.57 4.18
N ALA A 120 9.36 7.27 3.15
CA ALA A 120 9.86 6.63 1.94
C ALA A 120 10.61 7.60 1.00
N GLY A 121 10.84 8.81 1.45
CA GLY A 121 11.37 9.92 0.67
C GLY A 121 10.27 10.77 0.03
N GLU A 122 10.64 11.99 -0.33
CA GLU A 122 9.72 12.95 -0.95
C GLU A 122 8.41 13.16 -0.16
N PHE A 123 8.48 13.09 1.16
CA PHE A 123 7.32 13.20 2.07
C PHE A 123 6.22 12.15 1.84
N VAL A 124 6.58 10.98 1.33
CA VAL A 124 5.69 9.82 1.29
C VAL A 124 5.78 9.09 2.63
N ALA A 125 4.71 9.18 3.40
CA ALA A 125 4.67 8.60 4.74
C ALA A 125 4.30 7.11 4.68
N VAL A 126 5.03 6.28 5.43
CA VAL A 126 4.72 4.87 5.68
C VAL A 126 4.28 4.73 7.14
N ARG A 127 3.13 4.14 7.37
CA ARG A 127 2.59 3.89 8.71
C ARG A 127 2.15 2.45 8.84
N GLY A 128 2.81 1.71 9.72
CA GLY A 128 2.43 0.35 10.11
C GLY A 128 1.65 0.35 11.42
N LYS A 129 0.64 -0.48 11.54
CA LYS A 129 -0.15 -0.66 12.76
C LYS A 129 -0.56 -2.11 12.93
N VAL A 130 -0.40 -2.65 14.12
CA VAL A 130 -1.03 -3.91 14.54
C VAL A 130 -2.53 -3.66 14.71
N ILE A 131 -3.35 -4.33 13.92
CA ILE A 131 -4.81 -4.24 13.96
C ILE A 131 -5.39 -5.31 14.89
N THR A 132 -4.88 -6.54 14.75
CA THR A 132 -5.19 -7.67 15.62
C THR A 132 -3.89 -8.41 15.95
N PRO A 133 -3.86 -9.37 16.88
CA PRO A 133 -2.66 -10.19 17.12
C PRO A 133 -2.11 -10.90 15.88
N SER A 134 -2.95 -11.10 14.85
CA SER A 134 -2.59 -11.78 13.61
C SER A 134 -2.67 -10.91 12.36
N GLU A 135 -2.80 -9.58 12.52
CA GLU A 135 -2.92 -8.66 11.38
C GLU A 135 -2.15 -7.37 11.59
N VAL A 136 -1.33 -7.03 10.61
CA VAL A 136 -0.69 -5.71 10.46
C VAL A 136 -1.24 -5.01 9.23
N GLN A 137 -1.56 -3.74 9.36
CA GLN A 137 -1.87 -2.87 8.24
C GLN A 137 -0.74 -1.86 8.04
N VAL A 138 -0.25 -1.76 6.82
CA VAL A 138 0.69 -0.72 6.37
C VAL A 138 -0.03 0.22 5.44
N THR A 139 -0.05 1.49 5.77
CA THR A 139 -0.64 2.56 4.97
C THR A 139 0.48 3.45 4.45
N ILE A 140 0.53 3.65 3.14
CA ILE A 140 1.52 4.48 2.45
C ILE A 140 0.76 5.60 1.76
N THR A 141 1.08 6.86 2.10
CA THR A 141 0.35 8.03 1.61
C THR A 141 1.27 9.12 1.11
N THR A 142 0.88 9.76 0.01
CA THR A 142 1.64 10.86 -0.59
C THR A 142 1.51 12.18 0.17
N GLY A 143 0.51 12.30 1.06
CA GLY A 143 0.03 13.62 1.45
C GLY A 143 -0.62 14.37 0.27
N CYS A 144 -1.03 15.63 0.50
CA CYS A 144 -1.70 16.44 -0.52
C CYS A 144 -0.69 16.93 -1.58
N ARG A 145 -0.92 16.59 -2.84
CA ARG A 145 -0.02 16.87 -3.99
C ARG A 145 -0.73 17.64 -5.09
N PRO A 146 0.02 18.46 -5.87
CA PRO A 146 -0.50 18.96 -7.13
C PRO A 146 -0.93 17.79 -8.02
N SER A 147 -2.10 17.90 -8.60
CA SER A 147 -2.67 16.90 -9.50
C SER A 147 -3.21 17.64 -10.72
N ASP A 148 -2.79 17.23 -11.90
CA ASP A 148 -3.28 17.79 -13.17
C ASP A 148 -4.58 17.09 -13.63
N GLY A 149 -5.28 16.43 -12.70
CA GLY A 149 -6.62 15.83 -12.92
C GLY A 149 -6.62 14.47 -13.61
N VAL A 150 -5.47 13.98 -14.08
CA VAL A 150 -5.37 12.64 -14.69
C VAL A 150 -4.37 11.82 -13.91
N VAL A 151 -4.86 11.12 -12.90
CA VAL A 151 -4.11 9.95 -12.40
C VAL A 151 -4.44 8.82 -13.35
N SER A 152 -3.66 8.71 -14.42
CA SER A 152 -3.80 7.63 -15.37
C SER A 152 -3.67 6.28 -14.66
N ALA A 153 -4.61 5.40 -14.92
CA ALA A 153 -4.51 3.97 -14.58
C ALA A 153 -3.30 3.28 -15.25
N ASP A 154 -2.57 4.00 -16.11
CA ASP A 154 -1.38 3.56 -16.86
C ASP A 154 -0.15 3.24 -16.00
N LEU A 155 -0.23 3.39 -14.66
CA LEU A 155 0.79 2.89 -13.75
C LEU A 155 0.69 1.37 -13.51
N LEU A 156 -0.35 0.74 -14.04
CA LEU A 156 -0.63 -0.67 -13.84
C LEU A 156 -0.13 -1.46 -15.06
N PRO A 157 0.75 -2.47 -14.90
CA PRO A 157 1.07 -3.35 -15.99
C PRO A 157 -0.20 -4.10 -16.42
N GLU A 158 -0.54 -4.04 -17.69
CA GLU A 158 -1.51 -4.96 -18.30
C GLU A 158 -0.87 -6.36 -18.30
N THR A 159 -1.11 -7.13 -17.26
CA THR A 159 -0.73 -8.53 -17.22
C THR A 159 -1.98 -9.39 -17.34
N GLU A 160 -2.06 -10.18 -18.39
CA GLU A 160 -3.22 -11.01 -18.75
C GLU A 160 -3.46 -12.22 -17.83
N GLN A 161 -2.56 -12.51 -16.90
CA GLN A 161 -2.68 -13.66 -15.99
C GLN A 161 -2.58 -13.20 -14.55
N HIS A 162 -3.72 -13.05 -13.91
CA HIS A 162 -3.83 -12.79 -12.49
C HIS A 162 -4.35 -14.02 -11.78
N ALA A 163 -3.87 -14.19 -10.54
CA ALA A 163 -4.41 -15.15 -9.61
C ALA A 163 -5.95 -15.09 -9.60
N LYS A 164 -6.59 -16.23 -9.63
CA LYS A 164 -8.04 -16.34 -9.86
C LYS A 164 -8.80 -16.59 -8.56
N PRO A 165 -9.24 -15.57 -7.83
CA PRO A 165 -10.03 -15.77 -6.60
C PRO A 165 -11.32 -16.56 -6.85
N GLY A 166 -11.87 -16.52 -8.07
CA GLY A 166 -13.05 -17.29 -8.47
C GLY A 166 -12.83 -18.81 -8.40
N GLU A 167 -11.62 -19.31 -8.65
CA GLU A 167 -11.31 -20.73 -8.49
C GLU A 167 -11.43 -21.17 -7.02
N VAL A 168 -10.85 -20.37 -6.09
CA VAL A 168 -10.96 -20.61 -4.65
C VAL A 168 -12.41 -20.53 -4.20
N LEU A 169 -13.17 -19.53 -4.66
CA LEU A 169 -14.59 -19.37 -4.34
C LEU A 169 -15.45 -20.52 -4.87
N SER A 170 -15.11 -21.06 -6.05
CA SER A 170 -15.77 -22.25 -6.60
C SER A 170 -15.55 -23.47 -5.70
N VAL A 171 -14.34 -23.70 -5.21
CA VAL A 171 -14.04 -24.79 -4.24
C VAL A 171 -14.79 -24.59 -2.93
N LEU A 172 -14.99 -23.32 -2.50
CA LEU A 172 -15.79 -22.96 -1.34
C LEU A 172 -17.30 -23.08 -1.56
N GLY A 173 -17.75 -23.47 -2.77
CA GLY A 173 -19.15 -23.67 -3.09
C GLY A 173 -19.95 -22.38 -3.22
N ALA A 174 -19.33 -21.28 -3.60
CA ALA A 174 -20.04 -20.02 -3.86
C ALA A 174 -21.04 -20.17 -4.99
N ALA A 175 -22.30 -19.76 -4.76
CA ALA A 175 -23.35 -19.83 -5.77
C ALA A 175 -23.17 -18.75 -6.88
N SER A 176 -22.55 -17.63 -6.54
CA SER A 176 -22.15 -16.58 -7.49
C SER A 176 -20.91 -15.84 -7.01
N VAL A 177 -20.18 -15.22 -7.95
CA VAL A 177 -18.93 -14.51 -7.69
C VAL A 177 -18.98 -13.15 -8.36
N GLU A 178 -18.55 -12.09 -7.62
CA GLU A 178 -18.34 -10.76 -8.20
C GLU A 178 -17.19 -10.76 -9.21
N GLU A 179 -17.22 -9.79 -10.13
CA GLU A 179 -16.07 -9.51 -11.00
C GLU A 179 -14.81 -9.20 -10.17
N PRO A 180 -13.68 -9.85 -10.46
CA PRO A 180 -12.47 -9.64 -9.70
C PRO A 180 -11.94 -8.22 -9.83
N ARG A 181 -11.43 -7.68 -8.71
CA ARG A 181 -10.65 -6.43 -8.67
C ARG A 181 -9.20 -6.77 -8.46
N VAL A 182 -8.31 -6.09 -9.16
CA VAL A 182 -6.87 -6.36 -9.08
C VAL A 182 -6.13 -5.11 -8.60
N ALA A 183 -5.15 -5.31 -7.75
CA ALA A 183 -4.21 -4.30 -7.31
C ALA A 183 -2.79 -4.78 -7.61
N PHE A 184 -1.90 -3.87 -8.02
CA PHE A 184 -0.54 -4.17 -8.43
C PHE A 184 0.47 -3.34 -7.67
N ALA A 185 1.69 -3.89 -7.53
CA ALA A 185 2.87 -3.15 -7.12
C ALA A 185 4.11 -3.75 -7.79
N ARG A 186 5.14 -2.93 -7.93
CA ARG A 186 6.42 -3.36 -8.49
C ARG A 186 7.35 -3.83 -7.38
N CYS A 187 7.76 -5.09 -7.45
CA CYS A 187 8.77 -5.64 -6.54
C CYS A 187 10.14 -5.00 -6.74
N PRO A 188 11.02 -4.98 -5.73
CA PRO A 188 12.40 -4.55 -5.88
C PRO A 188 13.18 -5.30 -6.97
N SER A 189 12.79 -6.55 -7.26
CA SER A 189 13.32 -7.37 -8.35
C SER A 189 12.90 -6.92 -9.76
N GLY A 190 11.96 -5.95 -9.85
CA GLY A 190 11.34 -5.51 -11.10
C GLY A 190 10.13 -6.34 -11.53
N ARG A 191 9.88 -7.50 -10.93
CA ARG A 191 8.66 -8.30 -11.19
C ARG A 191 7.43 -7.60 -10.57
N PRO A 192 6.24 -7.72 -11.14
CA PRO A 192 5.01 -7.28 -10.50
C PRO A 192 4.61 -8.24 -9.38
N ALA A 193 4.09 -7.69 -8.29
CA ALA A 193 3.22 -8.40 -7.36
C ALA A 193 1.79 -7.98 -7.63
N ALA A 194 0.83 -8.89 -7.51
CA ALA A 194 -0.57 -8.60 -7.75
C ALA A 194 -1.46 -9.24 -6.69
N THR A 195 -2.51 -8.55 -6.27
CA THR A 195 -3.60 -9.14 -5.49
C THR A 195 -4.88 -9.05 -6.27
N ALA A 196 -5.45 -10.19 -6.63
CA ALA A 196 -6.80 -10.27 -7.16
C ALA A 196 -7.79 -10.57 -6.01
N SER A 197 -8.94 -9.91 -6.00
CA SER A 197 -9.97 -10.12 -4.98
C SER A 197 -11.36 -10.23 -5.60
N ALA A 198 -12.19 -11.11 -5.06
CA ALA A 198 -13.60 -11.23 -5.41
C ALA A 198 -14.44 -11.57 -4.17
N VAL A 199 -15.73 -11.27 -4.23
CA VAL A 199 -16.71 -11.72 -3.23
C VAL A 199 -17.50 -12.89 -3.81
N GLY A 200 -17.59 -13.96 -3.02
CA GLY A 200 -18.48 -15.08 -3.28
C GLY A 200 -19.67 -15.04 -2.35
N TYR A 201 -20.83 -15.28 -2.92
CA TYR A 201 -22.10 -15.31 -2.21
C TYR A 201 -22.56 -16.73 -1.97
N GLN A 202 -23.22 -16.97 -0.83
CA GLN A 202 -23.74 -18.28 -0.40
C GLN A 202 -22.65 -19.37 -0.33
N VAL A 203 -21.49 -18.99 0.18
CA VAL A 203 -20.39 -19.91 0.46
C VAL A 203 -20.87 -20.98 1.47
N SER A 204 -20.69 -22.24 1.11
CA SER A 204 -21.23 -23.37 1.89
C SER A 204 -20.17 -24.28 2.52
N VAL A 205 -18.89 -24.05 2.21
CA VAL A 205 -17.78 -24.92 2.56
C VAL A 205 -16.77 -24.19 3.43
N ASP A 206 -16.20 -24.91 4.42
CA ASP A 206 -15.13 -24.41 5.29
C ASP A 206 -13.89 -24.01 4.47
N PRO A 207 -13.27 -22.84 4.73
CA PRO A 207 -12.04 -22.42 4.08
C PRO A 207 -10.89 -23.44 4.12
N ALA A 208 -10.87 -24.33 5.12
CA ALA A 208 -9.89 -25.40 5.21
C ALA A 208 -9.93 -26.36 4.00
N VAL A 209 -11.09 -26.51 3.35
CA VAL A 209 -11.23 -27.36 2.16
C VAL A 209 -10.47 -26.75 0.98
N ALA A 210 -10.57 -25.43 0.77
CA ALA A 210 -9.82 -24.76 -0.28
C ALA A 210 -8.30 -24.90 -0.06
N ARG A 211 -7.84 -24.73 1.18
CA ARG A 211 -6.42 -24.94 1.53
C ARG A 211 -5.97 -26.39 1.27
N GLN A 212 -6.80 -27.39 1.58
CA GLN A 212 -6.48 -28.79 1.29
C GLN A 212 -6.42 -29.06 -0.21
N HIS A 213 -7.36 -28.51 -0.98
CA HIS A 213 -7.36 -28.58 -2.43
C HIS A 213 -6.07 -27.99 -3.02
N ASP A 214 -5.64 -26.84 -2.50
CA ASP A 214 -4.44 -26.12 -2.95
C ASP A 214 -3.14 -26.69 -2.36
N GLN A 215 -3.20 -27.67 -1.47
CA GLN A 215 -2.06 -28.19 -0.70
C GLN A 215 -1.31 -27.08 0.06
N GLY A 216 -2.04 -26.07 0.52
CA GLY A 216 -1.49 -24.86 1.13
C GLY A 216 -1.02 -25.09 2.57
N VAL A 217 -0.11 -24.21 3.02
CA VAL A 217 0.37 -24.15 4.41
C VAL A 217 -0.36 -23.05 5.14
N VAL A 218 -1.07 -23.39 6.21
CA VAL A 218 -1.81 -22.44 7.04
C VAL A 218 -0.86 -21.47 7.73
N VAL A 219 -1.19 -20.18 7.69
CA VAL A 219 -0.50 -19.10 8.39
C VAL A 219 -1.38 -18.53 9.51
N VAL A 220 -2.65 -18.28 9.21
CA VAL A 220 -3.63 -17.81 10.19
C VAL A 220 -4.91 -18.62 10.03
N ASP A 221 -5.42 -19.13 11.15
CA ASP A 221 -6.70 -19.83 11.24
C ASP A 221 -7.52 -19.24 12.38
N SER A 222 -8.57 -18.52 12.04
CA SER A 222 -9.49 -17.94 13.01
C SER A 222 -10.89 -17.76 12.39
N ALA A 223 -11.89 -17.55 13.22
CA ALA A 223 -13.27 -17.30 12.77
C ALA A 223 -13.40 -16.03 11.89
N LYS A 224 -12.43 -15.10 11.92
CA LYS A 224 -12.47 -13.84 11.19
C LYS A 224 -11.60 -13.81 9.94
N VAL A 225 -10.59 -14.68 9.89
CA VAL A 225 -9.67 -14.77 8.76
C VAL A 225 -9.07 -16.17 8.68
N TYR A 226 -9.05 -16.69 7.46
CA TYR A 226 -8.31 -17.88 7.12
C TYR A 226 -7.28 -17.54 6.07
N ALA A 227 -5.98 -17.66 6.38
CA ALA A 227 -4.89 -17.27 5.51
C ALA A 227 -3.87 -18.39 5.36
N TYR A 228 -3.46 -18.68 4.13
CA TYR A 228 -2.50 -19.74 3.82
C TYR A 228 -1.59 -19.36 2.64
N ARG A 229 -0.45 -20.02 2.56
CA ARG A 229 0.48 -19.95 1.45
C ARG A 229 0.21 -21.10 0.49
N ARG A 230 0.14 -20.78 -0.81
CA ARG A 230 0.03 -21.76 -1.90
C ARG A 230 1.36 -21.79 -2.66
N GLY A 231 2.24 -22.72 -2.24
CA GLY A 231 3.63 -22.75 -2.73
C GLY A 231 4.46 -21.54 -2.27
N ALA A 232 5.52 -21.24 -3.03
CA ALA A 232 6.46 -20.17 -2.69
C ALA A 232 5.94 -18.77 -3.08
N ASN A 233 5.15 -18.69 -4.15
CA ASN A 233 4.87 -17.44 -4.85
C ASN A 233 3.42 -16.95 -4.71
N GLU A 234 2.55 -17.71 -4.08
CA GLU A 234 1.15 -17.31 -3.91
C GLU A 234 0.70 -17.39 -2.45
N ALA A 235 -0.22 -16.51 -2.14
CA ALA A 235 -0.87 -16.43 -0.84
C ALA A 235 -2.37 -16.23 -1.02
N VAL A 236 -3.16 -16.86 -0.16
CA VAL A 236 -4.63 -16.81 -0.20
C VAL A 236 -5.16 -16.36 1.15
N VAL A 237 -6.13 -15.45 1.13
CA VAL A 237 -6.87 -15.02 2.31
C VAL A 237 -8.35 -15.15 2.03
N VAL A 238 -9.06 -15.82 2.94
CA VAL A 238 -10.52 -15.90 2.96
C VAL A 238 -11.02 -15.11 4.17
N LEU A 239 -11.83 -14.08 3.90
CA LEU A 239 -12.47 -13.24 4.93
C LEU A 239 -13.97 -13.45 4.87
N PRO A 240 -14.63 -14.02 5.89
CA PRO A 240 -16.07 -13.97 6.00
C PRO A 240 -16.56 -12.52 6.00
N THR A 241 -17.52 -12.20 5.15
CA THR A 241 -18.16 -10.87 5.09
C THR A 241 -19.56 -10.89 5.69
N SER A 242 -20.18 -12.07 5.71
CA SER A 242 -21.43 -12.38 6.42
C SER A 242 -21.43 -13.86 6.80
N ASP A 243 -22.53 -14.36 7.33
CA ASP A 243 -22.71 -15.77 7.67
C ASP A 243 -22.64 -16.72 6.44
N ARG A 244 -22.80 -16.18 5.24
CA ARG A 244 -22.85 -16.96 4.01
C ARG A 244 -22.02 -16.38 2.86
N ASP A 245 -21.32 -15.26 3.07
CA ASP A 245 -20.53 -14.64 2.03
C ASP A 245 -19.08 -14.52 2.48
N ALA A 246 -18.16 -14.66 1.54
CA ALA A 246 -16.75 -14.53 1.80
C ALA A 246 -16.06 -13.70 0.71
N ARG A 247 -15.11 -12.89 1.11
CA ARG A 247 -14.17 -12.26 0.20
C ARG A 247 -12.87 -13.06 0.17
N VAL A 248 -12.44 -13.39 -1.03
CA VAL A 248 -11.18 -14.08 -1.26
C VAL A 248 -10.20 -13.11 -1.90
N TYR A 249 -8.98 -13.14 -1.39
CA TYR A 249 -7.82 -12.48 -1.99
C TYR A 249 -6.81 -13.55 -2.37
N VAL A 250 -6.29 -13.46 -3.58
CA VAL A 250 -5.16 -14.27 -4.04
C VAL A 250 -4.05 -13.32 -4.45
N THR A 251 -2.90 -13.45 -3.80
CA THR A 251 -1.75 -12.56 -4.00
C THR A 251 -0.60 -13.33 -4.63
N GLU A 252 -0.15 -12.86 -5.79
CA GLU A 252 1.14 -13.24 -6.37
C GLU A 252 2.24 -12.39 -5.73
N LEU A 253 3.28 -13.05 -5.27
CA LEU A 253 4.29 -12.47 -4.40
C LEU A 253 5.52 -11.99 -5.17
N CYS A 254 6.24 -11.06 -4.56
CA CYS A 254 7.57 -10.71 -5.01
C CYS A 254 8.47 -11.97 -5.02
#